data_cbda726c211e04518353c4209fe74a9e
#
_entry.id   cbda726c211e04518353c4209fe74a9e
#
_cell.length_a   1.000
_cell.length_b   1.000
_cell.length_c   1.000
_cell.angle_alpha   90.00
_cell.angle_beta   90.00
_cell.angle_gamma   90.00
#
_symmetry.space_group_name_H-M   'P 1'
#
loop_
_entity.id
_entity.type
_entity.pdbx_description
1 polymer ?
#
loop_
_entity_poly.entity_id
_entity_poly.type
_entity_poly.pdbx_seq_one_letter_code
_entity_poly.pdbx_strand_id
1 'polypeptide(L)'
;MILLFLLYFSSSLWGQSRDVTEYVDSMIGNSDSRWMQFPGPAMPFGMVKLSPDNQGNVWRGGYEYKINQIIGFSHIHSWTMGGLLTMPVTGPLKIKPGEENEPDSGYRSRINHKNEKASLSYYSVLLDDYNIKAELTSTTRTGFQRYTFPKSDSSRILFDLENGSEYPYEVRWASISKVSDYEIEGFSTQSSYDEPTNLLNDYTVYFVARVDKPMKSFGTWVNGYVDTTSSICWGRHDIGAFMNFDTEEGEIIQLKTAISYVSIEQARKNLEVESGGFGWNFDAVRKYAVNEWRKILSTIEIEGGTEEDKRKFYTNLYRSPVGGIKIAHI
;
A
#
# COMPACT_ATOMS: atom_id res chain seq x y z
N MET A 1 -51.15 55.64 17.29
CA MET A 1 -50.50 54.55 18.05
C MET A 1 -50.11 53.47 17.07
N ILE A 2 -48.87 53.47 16.58
CA ILE A 2 -48.37 52.58 15.55
C ILE A 2 -47.56 51.49 16.25
N LEU A 3 -48.05 50.24 16.19
CA LEU A 3 -47.37 49.08 16.75
C LEU A 3 -46.33 48.61 15.72
N LEU A 4 -45.02 48.74 16.04
CA LEU A 4 -43.92 48.12 15.28
C LEU A 4 -43.81 46.67 15.73
N PHE A 5 -44.08 45.71 14.81
CA PHE A 5 -43.73 44.30 14.98
C PHE A 5 -42.26 44.11 14.56
N LEU A 6 -41.40 43.90 15.52
CA LEU A 6 -40.03 43.43 15.29
C LEU A 6 -40.05 41.90 15.03
N LEU A 7 -39.94 41.49 13.76
CA LEU A 7 -39.67 40.12 13.39
C LEU A 7 -38.17 39.78 13.67
N TYR A 8 -37.94 39.04 14.74
CA TYR A 8 -36.63 38.41 14.98
C TYR A 8 -36.46 37.25 13.97
N PHE A 9 -35.72 37.47 12.93
CA PHE A 9 -35.15 36.39 12.12
C PHE A 9 -33.98 35.75 12.92
N SER A 10 -34.23 34.68 13.62
CA SER A 10 -33.18 33.77 14.09
C SER A 10 -32.65 33.03 12.88
N SER A 11 -31.60 33.54 12.24
CA SER A 11 -30.78 32.78 11.34
C SER A 11 -30.09 31.66 12.13
N SER A 12 -30.71 30.49 12.17
CA SER A 12 -30.01 29.27 12.54
C SER A 12 -28.87 29.08 11.53
N LEU A 13 -27.68 29.49 11.92
CA LEU A 13 -26.45 29.05 11.29
C LEU A 13 -26.38 27.51 11.49
N TRP A 14 -27.00 26.79 10.59
CA TRP A 14 -26.73 25.37 10.44
C TRP A 14 -25.30 25.30 9.97
N GLY A 15 -24.38 25.13 10.92
CA GLY A 15 -23.01 24.78 10.59
C GLY A 15 -23.08 23.52 9.73
N GLN A 16 -22.60 23.61 8.51
CA GLN A 16 -22.52 22.46 7.61
C GLN A 16 -21.75 21.37 8.37
N SER A 17 -22.41 20.26 8.71
CA SER A 17 -21.75 19.16 9.42
C SER A 17 -20.58 18.71 8.56
N ARG A 18 -19.40 18.67 9.16
CA ARG A 18 -18.17 18.22 8.49
C ARG A 18 -18.38 16.78 8.00
N ASP A 19 -17.92 16.47 6.79
CA ASP A 19 -17.97 15.11 6.26
C ASP A 19 -17.23 14.14 7.22
N VAL A 20 -17.92 13.10 7.67
CA VAL A 20 -17.36 12.13 8.64
C VAL A 20 -16.04 11.50 8.17
N THR A 21 -15.82 11.44 6.85
CA THR A 21 -14.58 10.92 6.27
C THR A 21 -13.36 11.82 6.55
N GLU A 22 -13.57 13.10 6.84
CA GLU A 22 -12.51 14.05 7.15
C GLU A 22 -11.97 13.91 8.59
N TYR A 23 -12.68 13.16 9.44
CA TYR A 23 -12.23 12.86 10.80
C TYR A 23 -11.24 11.67 10.83
N VAL A 24 -11.18 10.85 9.80
CA VAL A 24 -10.28 9.69 9.77
C VAL A 24 -8.83 10.14 9.62
N ASP A 25 -8.01 9.76 10.59
CA ASP A 25 -6.58 10.00 10.61
C ASP A 25 -5.86 8.65 10.70
N SER A 26 -5.38 8.16 9.57
CA SER A 26 -4.69 6.87 9.49
C SER A 26 -3.29 6.87 10.12
N MET A 27 -2.74 8.03 10.50
CA MET A 27 -1.48 8.12 11.24
C MET A 27 -1.63 7.82 12.73
N ILE A 28 -2.82 7.95 13.32
CA ILE A 28 -3.04 7.67 14.74
C ILE A 28 -2.70 6.21 15.04
N GLY A 29 -1.82 6.00 16.02
CA GLY A 29 -1.44 4.68 16.51
C GLY A 29 -0.32 3.99 15.73
N ASN A 30 0.36 4.69 14.83
CA ASN A 30 1.49 4.14 14.06
C ASN A 30 2.86 4.38 14.73
N SER A 31 2.89 4.75 16.00
CA SER A 31 4.11 4.88 16.79
C SER A 31 4.01 4.05 18.06
N ASP A 32 5.06 3.29 18.36
CA ASP A 32 5.16 2.40 19.52
C ASP A 32 4.01 1.39 19.66
N SER A 33 3.24 1.20 18.61
CA SER A 33 2.13 0.26 18.60
C SER A 33 2.60 -1.12 18.20
N ARG A 34 2.29 -2.11 19.02
CA ARG A 34 2.48 -3.53 18.67
C ARG A 34 1.31 -4.08 17.85
N TRP A 35 0.27 -3.29 17.63
CA TRP A 35 -0.90 -3.70 16.86
C TRP A 35 -0.67 -3.39 15.39
N MET A 36 -1.28 -4.17 14.52
CA MET A 36 -1.20 -4.01 13.06
C MET A 36 -1.90 -2.75 12.58
N GLN A 37 -1.27 -1.62 12.82
CA GLN A 37 -1.74 -0.35 12.33
C GLN A 37 -0.76 0.17 11.29
N PHE A 38 -1.29 0.63 10.18
CA PHE A 38 -0.54 1.13 9.06
C PHE A 38 -1.22 2.39 8.49
N PRO A 39 -0.45 3.33 7.92
CA PRO A 39 -1.00 4.60 7.43
C PRO A 39 -1.60 4.53 6.03
N GLY A 40 -1.36 3.46 5.29
CA GLY A 40 -1.71 3.35 3.88
C GLY A 40 -3.20 3.07 3.62
N PRO A 41 -3.62 3.14 2.35
CA PRO A 41 -5.01 2.91 1.95
C PRO A 41 -5.43 1.44 2.07
N ALA A 42 -6.66 1.25 2.52
CA ALA A 42 -7.39 0.00 2.46
C ALA A 42 -8.88 0.27 2.21
N MET A 43 -9.57 -0.67 1.59
CA MET A 43 -11.04 -0.65 1.49
C MET A 43 -11.67 -1.32 2.72
N PRO A 44 -12.95 -1.04 3.00
CA PRO A 44 -13.67 -1.80 4.02
C PRO A 44 -13.61 -3.30 3.70
N PHE A 45 -13.10 -4.10 4.66
CA PHE A 45 -12.87 -5.53 4.47
C PHE A 45 -12.00 -5.88 3.26
N GLY A 46 -11.14 -4.94 2.82
CA GLY A 46 -10.30 -5.11 1.64
C GLY A 46 -9.27 -6.22 1.82
N MET A 47 -8.99 -6.93 0.74
CA MET A 47 -7.90 -7.90 0.67
C MET A 47 -6.56 -7.17 0.55
N VAL A 48 -6.50 -6.13 -0.28
CA VAL A 48 -5.35 -5.23 -0.39
C VAL A 48 -5.36 -4.23 0.75
N LYS A 49 -4.24 -4.17 1.45
CA LYS A 49 -3.90 -3.19 2.49
C LYS A 49 -2.55 -2.61 2.11
N LEU A 50 -2.57 -1.68 1.16
CA LEU A 50 -1.37 -1.12 0.55
C LEU A 50 -0.77 -0.04 1.44
N SER A 51 0.41 -0.27 1.97
CA SER A 51 1.03 0.66 2.94
C SER A 51 2.54 0.67 2.83
N PRO A 52 3.20 1.76 3.27
CA PRO A 52 4.64 1.75 3.43
C PRO A 52 5.08 0.78 4.52
N ASP A 53 6.26 0.20 4.30
CA ASP A 53 7.03 -0.56 5.28
C ASP A 53 8.36 0.14 5.57
N ASN A 54 8.76 0.14 6.83
CA ASN A 54 10.10 0.58 7.23
C ASN A 54 10.78 -0.42 8.15
N GLN A 55 10.04 -1.41 8.64
CA GLN A 55 10.54 -2.58 9.36
C GLN A 55 10.01 -3.86 8.70
N GLY A 56 10.90 -4.80 8.42
CA GLY A 56 10.56 -6.15 8.00
C GLY A 56 10.68 -7.15 9.15
N ASN A 57 9.88 -8.23 9.12
CA ASN A 57 9.99 -9.38 10.03
C ASN A 57 9.97 -9.03 11.53
N VAL A 58 9.22 -8.00 11.91
CA VAL A 58 9.02 -7.60 13.31
C VAL A 58 7.55 -7.63 13.65
N TRP A 59 7.22 -7.86 14.92
CA TRP A 59 5.83 -7.89 15.40
C TRP A 59 5.21 -6.48 15.44
N ARG A 60 4.96 -5.93 14.28
CA ARG A 60 4.32 -4.61 14.06
C ARG A 60 3.73 -4.62 12.65
N GLY A 61 2.88 -3.67 12.33
CA GLY A 61 2.25 -3.57 11.01
C GLY A 61 3.16 -3.13 9.85
N GLY A 62 4.46 -3.39 9.95
CA GLY A 62 5.44 -2.99 8.92
C GLY A 62 5.89 -1.55 8.98
N TYR A 63 5.13 -0.66 9.63
CA TYR A 63 5.40 0.77 9.72
C TYR A 63 5.51 1.26 11.17
N GLU A 64 6.59 1.98 11.46
CA GLU A 64 6.84 2.67 12.72
C GLU A 64 7.17 4.15 12.44
N TYR A 65 6.36 5.07 12.93
CA TYR A 65 6.49 6.51 12.65
C TYR A 65 7.83 7.12 13.06
N LYS A 66 8.51 6.55 14.06
CA LYS A 66 9.82 7.06 14.50
C LYS A 66 10.97 6.76 13.53
N ILE A 67 10.76 5.90 12.55
CA ILE A 67 11.76 5.51 11.56
C ILE A 67 11.61 6.40 10.34
N ASN A 68 12.64 7.20 10.06
CA ASN A 68 12.67 8.14 8.93
C ASN A 68 13.19 7.47 7.64
N GLN A 69 12.71 6.27 7.34
CA GLN A 69 13.09 5.50 6.16
C GLN A 69 11.90 4.67 5.69
N ILE A 70 11.91 4.27 4.43
CA ILE A 70 10.96 3.32 3.84
C ILE A 70 11.75 2.26 3.07
N ILE A 71 11.39 0.99 3.25
CA ILE A 71 11.93 -0.14 2.50
C ILE A 71 11.06 -0.50 1.30
N GLY A 72 9.83 -0.02 1.24
CA GLY A 72 8.91 -0.23 0.13
C GLY A 72 7.45 -0.12 0.54
N PHE A 73 6.58 -0.62 -0.34
CA PHE A 73 5.13 -0.58 -0.19
C PHE A 73 4.56 -1.98 -0.39
N SER A 74 4.12 -2.61 0.72
CA SER A 74 3.52 -3.95 0.68
C SER A 74 2.02 -3.89 0.42
N HIS A 75 1.48 -4.92 -0.21
CA HIS A 75 0.05 -5.05 -0.53
C HIS A 75 -0.73 -5.77 0.57
N ILE A 76 -0.04 -6.38 1.53
CA ILE A 76 -0.64 -7.20 2.59
C ILE A 76 -0.13 -6.71 3.95
N HIS A 77 -1.05 -6.18 4.76
CA HIS A 77 -0.83 -5.80 6.16
C HIS A 77 -1.95 -6.42 6.98
N SER A 78 -1.80 -7.68 7.33
CA SER A 78 -2.77 -8.44 8.12
C SER A 78 -2.05 -9.26 9.16
N TRP A 79 -2.73 -9.57 10.26
CA TRP A 79 -2.19 -10.43 11.31
C TRP A 79 -1.69 -11.73 10.71
N THR A 80 -0.42 -12.06 10.95
CA THR A 80 0.28 -13.24 10.42
C THR A 80 0.44 -13.30 8.89
N MET A 81 0.14 -12.23 8.18
CA MET A 81 0.29 -12.16 6.72
C MET A 81 0.92 -10.83 6.32
N GLY A 82 1.90 -10.87 5.44
CA GLY A 82 2.57 -9.69 4.90
C GLY A 82 3.09 -9.93 3.48
N GLY A 83 3.83 -8.97 2.96
CA GLY A 83 4.59 -9.13 1.73
C GLY A 83 3.94 -8.61 0.47
N LEU A 84 4.49 -9.03 -0.64
CA LEU A 84 4.35 -8.45 -1.97
C LEU A 84 4.77 -6.97 -1.95
N LEU A 85 6.03 -6.75 -1.62
CA LEU A 85 6.62 -5.42 -1.52
C LEU A 85 7.05 -4.92 -2.88
N THR A 86 6.76 -3.65 -3.14
CA THR A 86 7.24 -2.91 -4.31
C THR A 86 8.05 -1.70 -3.86
N MET A 87 9.13 -1.37 -4.59
CA MET A 87 9.94 -0.19 -4.29
C MET A 87 10.41 0.49 -5.58
N PRO A 88 10.00 1.75 -5.83
CA PRO A 88 10.55 2.54 -6.93
C PRO A 88 11.92 3.09 -6.54
N VAL A 89 12.91 2.95 -7.43
CA VAL A 89 14.28 3.39 -7.20
C VAL A 89 14.90 3.96 -8.48
N THR A 90 16.01 4.70 -8.31
CA THR A 90 16.91 5.12 -9.40
C THR A 90 18.36 4.77 -9.05
N GLY A 91 19.25 4.80 -10.04
CA GLY A 91 20.68 4.57 -9.84
C GLY A 91 21.10 3.10 -9.80
N PRO A 92 22.16 2.72 -9.08
CA PRO A 92 22.66 1.35 -9.03
C PRO A 92 21.62 0.37 -8.48
N LEU A 93 21.55 -0.82 -9.08
CA LEU A 93 20.66 -1.88 -8.59
C LEU A 93 21.11 -2.38 -7.23
N LYS A 94 20.21 -2.36 -6.27
CA LYS A 94 20.30 -3.02 -4.97
C LYS A 94 19.10 -3.94 -4.85
N ILE A 95 19.30 -5.16 -4.39
CA ILE A 95 18.29 -6.21 -4.32
C ILE A 95 17.85 -6.57 -2.90
N LYS A 96 18.40 -5.88 -1.91
CA LYS A 96 18.05 -6.04 -0.48
C LYS A 96 17.65 -4.71 0.13
N PRO A 97 16.76 -4.70 1.12
CA PRO A 97 16.36 -3.46 1.79
C PRO A 97 17.53 -2.75 2.52
N GLY A 98 18.55 -3.49 2.92
CA GLY A 98 19.64 -2.96 3.74
C GLY A 98 19.24 -2.76 5.21
N GLU A 99 20.15 -2.24 6.01
CA GLU A 99 19.98 -2.07 7.45
C GLU A 99 19.48 -0.65 7.79
N GLU A 100 18.72 -0.52 8.87
CA GLU A 100 18.19 0.77 9.34
C GLU A 100 19.30 1.75 9.73
N ASN A 101 20.35 1.26 10.38
CA ASN A 101 21.54 2.04 10.79
C ASN A 101 22.54 2.27 9.65
N GLU A 102 22.39 1.54 8.53
CA GLU A 102 23.22 1.67 7.33
C GLU A 102 22.32 1.76 6.09
N PRO A 103 21.52 2.84 5.94
CA PRO A 103 20.50 2.91 4.87
C PRO A 103 21.08 2.81 3.46
N ASP A 104 22.33 3.19 3.27
CA ASP A 104 23.01 3.07 1.96
C ASP A 104 23.43 1.62 1.62
N SER A 105 23.28 0.66 2.55
CA SER A 105 23.60 -0.75 2.31
C SER A 105 22.57 -1.47 1.44
N GLY A 106 21.36 -0.90 1.25
CA GLY A 106 20.28 -1.50 0.49
C GLY A 106 19.48 -0.51 -0.35
N TYR A 107 18.28 -0.94 -0.79
CA TYR A 107 17.37 -0.12 -1.59
C TYR A 107 16.42 0.74 -0.74
N ARG A 108 16.48 0.72 0.60
CA ARG A 108 15.66 1.62 1.42
C ARG A 108 15.94 3.07 1.12
N SER A 109 14.98 3.93 1.33
CA SER A 109 15.12 5.38 1.17
C SER A 109 14.84 6.10 2.47
N ARG A 110 15.65 7.12 2.76
CA ARG A 110 15.33 8.13 3.77
C ARG A 110 14.09 8.89 3.34
N ILE A 111 13.35 9.36 4.33
CA ILE A 111 12.17 10.22 4.15
C ILE A 111 12.15 11.35 5.18
N ASN A 112 11.40 12.39 4.85
CA ASN A 112 11.04 13.42 5.82
C ASN A 112 9.53 13.39 6.03
N HIS A 113 9.09 13.17 7.27
CA HIS A 113 7.66 13.14 7.62
C HIS A 113 6.90 14.42 7.26
N LYS A 114 7.58 15.57 7.05
CA LYS A 114 6.95 16.78 6.52
C LYS A 114 6.43 16.61 5.09
N ASN A 115 7.01 15.68 4.33
CA ASN A 115 6.64 15.33 2.96
C ASN A 115 5.74 14.08 2.92
N GLU A 116 5.38 13.53 4.08
CA GLU A 116 4.49 12.39 4.21
C GLU A 116 3.05 12.87 4.44
N LYS A 117 2.11 12.27 3.74
CA LYS A 117 0.68 12.55 3.89
C LYS A 117 -0.10 11.25 3.91
N ALA A 118 -0.90 11.08 4.94
CA ALA A 118 -1.86 10.00 5.03
C ALA A 118 -3.27 10.55 5.25
N SER A 119 -4.23 9.99 4.59
CA SER A 119 -5.65 10.29 4.77
C SER A 119 -6.48 9.08 4.34
N LEU A 120 -7.77 9.12 4.60
CA LEU A 120 -8.67 8.05 4.18
C LEU A 120 -8.44 7.70 2.70
N SER A 121 -8.11 6.43 2.44
CA SER A 121 -7.85 5.87 1.11
C SER A 121 -6.70 6.50 0.31
N TYR A 122 -5.76 7.15 0.99
CA TYR A 122 -4.62 7.77 0.33
C TYR A 122 -3.40 7.84 1.25
N TYR A 123 -2.25 7.55 0.67
CA TYR A 123 -0.94 7.79 1.28
C TYR A 123 0.01 8.37 0.24
N SER A 124 0.91 9.26 0.66
CA SER A 124 2.02 9.71 -0.18
C SER A 124 3.25 10.07 0.63
N VAL A 125 4.41 9.90 0.01
CA VAL A 125 5.72 10.24 0.59
C VAL A 125 6.70 10.60 -0.52
N LEU A 126 7.70 11.44 -0.20
CA LEU A 126 8.88 11.63 -1.03
C LEU A 126 9.98 10.67 -0.52
N LEU A 127 10.49 9.84 -1.41
CA LEU A 127 11.66 9.00 -1.19
C LEU A 127 12.90 9.86 -1.47
N ASP A 128 13.50 10.40 -0.41
CA ASP A 128 14.51 11.46 -0.51
C ASP A 128 15.78 11.01 -1.26
N ASP A 129 16.21 9.75 -1.07
CA ASP A 129 17.43 9.21 -1.72
C ASP A 129 17.27 9.02 -3.24
N TYR A 130 16.04 8.91 -3.72
CA TYR A 130 15.72 8.69 -5.14
C TYR A 130 15.03 9.88 -5.80
N ASN A 131 14.65 10.90 -5.01
CA ASN A 131 13.80 12.01 -5.47
C ASN A 131 12.53 11.51 -6.18
N ILE A 132 11.90 10.45 -5.64
CA ILE A 132 10.68 9.87 -6.19
C ILE A 132 9.52 10.16 -5.25
N LYS A 133 8.45 10.78 -5.75
CA LYS A 133 7.20 10.87 -5.02
C LYS A 133 6.39 9.61 -5.27
N ALA A 134 6.06 8.89 -4.18
CA ALA A 134 5.18 7.74 -4.21
C ALA A 134 3.79 8.14 -3.70
N GLU A 135 2.73 7.70 -4.38
CA GLU A 135 1.33 7.91 -4.02
C GLU A 135 0.58 6.58 -4.12
N LEU A 136 -0.24 6.27 -3.11
CA LEU A 136 -0.94 5.00 -2.97
C LEU A 136 -2.44 5.20 -2.82
N THR A 137 -3.22 4.36 -3.46
CA THR A 137 -4.67 4.15 -3.22
C THR A 137 -5.02 2.71 -3.53
N SER A 138 -6.24 2.25 -3.22
CA SER A 138 -6.63 0.87 -3.47
C SER A 138 -8.12 0.71 -3.73
N THR A 139 -8.47 -0.36 -4.41
CA THR A 139 -9.79 -1.01 -4.38
C THR A 139 -9.73 -2.22 -3.45
N THR A 140 -10.74 -3.07 -3.44
CA THR A 140 -10.83 -4.22 -2.52
C THR A 140 -9.68 -5.21 -2.70
N ARG A 141 -9.27 -5.49 -3.97
CA ARG A 141 -8.27 -6.51 -4.32
C ARG A 141 -7.13 -5.98 -5.19
N THR A 142 -7.14 -4.69 -5.50
CA THR A 142 -6.14 -4.08 -6.38
C THR A 142 -5.53 -2.85 -5.72
N GLY A 143 -4.21 -2.84 -5.57
CA GLY A 143 -3.41 -1.67 -5.20
C GLY A 143 -3.13 -0.81 -6.42
N PHE A 144 -3.19 0.50 -6.25
CA PHE A 144 -2.82 1.49 -7.26
C PHE A 144 -1.71 2.35 -6.72
N GLN A 145 -0.62 2.41 -7.44
CA GLN A 145 0.56 3.19 -7.10
C GLN A 145 0.88 4.15 -8.23
N ARG A 146 1.23 5.38 -7.87
CA ARG A 146 1.64 6.42 -8.82
C ARG A 146 2.98 6.96 -8.37
N TYR A 147 4.00 6.80 -9.20
CA TYR A 147 5.37 7.21 -8.93
C TYR A 147 5.77 8.35 -9.86
N THR A 148 6.17 9.48 -9.29
CA THR A 148 6.74 10.58 -10.06
C THR A 148 8.25 10.49 -9.95
N PHE A 149 8.91 10.23 -11.08
CA PHE A 149 10.34 10.01 -11.17
C PHE A 149 11.10 11.28 -11.55
N PRO A 150 12.36 11.41 -11.13
CA PRO A 150 13.30 12.36 -11.74
C PRO A 150 13.74 11.85 -13.12
N LYS A 151 14.49 12.67 -13.84
CA LYS A 151 15.18 12.23 -15.06
C LYS A 151 16.23 11.19 -14.73
N SER A 152 16.13 9.99 -15.32
CA SER A 152 17.07 8.89 -15.09
C SER A 152 16.99 7.86 -16.22
N ASP A 153 18.12 7.25 -16.58
CA ASP A 153 18.24 6.10 -17.47
C ASP A 153 18.22 4.75 -16.70
N SER A 154 18.10 4.84 -15.39
CA SER A 154 18.18 3.71 -14.46
C SER A 154 17.04 3.69 -13.43
N SER A 155 15.89 4.21 -13.83
CA SER A 155 14.65 4.11 -13.03
C SER A 155 14.13 2.68 -13.01
N ARG A 156 13.66 2.23 -11.84
CA ARG A 156 13.18 0.85 -11.65
C ARG A 156 11.99 0.80 -10.69
N ILE A 157 11.20 -0.26 -10.85
CA ILE A 157 10.25 -0.73 -9.84
C ILE A 157 10.69 -2.13 -9.45
N LEU A 158 11.09 -2.30 -8.19
CA LEU A 158 11.45 -3.59 -7.61
C LEU A 158 10.19 -4.30 -7.09
N PHE A 159 10.18 -5.62 -7.20
CA PHE A 159 9.24 -6.53 -6.55
C PHE A 159 10.05 -7.49 -5.67
N ASP A 160 10.03 -7.26 -4.35
CA ASP A 160 10.67 -8.14 -3.38
C ASP A 160 9.62 -9.08 -2.80
N LEU A 161 9.75 -10.38 -3.09
CA LEU A 161 8.79 -11.39 -2.65
C LEU A 161 9.14 -12.00 -1.29
N GLU A 162 10.32 -11.69 -0.74
CA GLU A 162 10.76 -12.20 0.56
C GLU A 162 10.37 -11.30 1.71
N ASN A 163 10.25 -10.00 1.50
CA ASN A 163 10.04 -9.07 2.59
C ASN A 163 8.64 -9.21 3.20
N GLY A 164 8.59 -9.69 4.44
CA GLY A 164 7.39 -9.78 5.25
C GLY A 164 7.21 -8.55 6.14
N SER A 165 5.98 -8.19 6.45
CA SER A 165 5.66 -7.04 7.29
C SER A 165 5.54 -7.37 8.78
N GLU A 166 5.30 -8.63 9.15
CA GLU A 166 5.10 -9.09 10.53
C GLU A 166 5.61 -10.51 10.71
N TYR A 167 6.24 -10.82 11.83
CA TYR A 167 6.89 -12.09 12.15
C TYR A 167 8.01 -12.52 11.19
N PRO A 168 8.88 -13.44 11.58
CA PRO A 168 9.84 -14.04 10.69
C PRO A 168 9.12 -14.97 9.70
N TYR A 169 8.83 -14.49 8.51
CA TYR A 169 8.32 -15.30 7.42
C TYR A 169 9.44 -16.01 6.71
N GLU A 170 9.15 -17.25 6.31
CA GLU A 170 9.94 -17.95 5.31
C GLU A 170 9.15 -18.04 4.01
N VAL A 171 9.79 -17.67 2.91
CA VAL A 171 9.27 -17.98 1.58
C VAL A 171 9.51 -19.46 1.32
N ARG A 172 8.44 -20.26 1.33
CA ARG A 172 8.50 -21.69 1.01
C ARG A 172 8.75 -21.92 -0.47
N TRP A 173 8.12 -21.12 -1.29
CA TRP A 173 8.24 -21.16 -2.73
C TRP A 173 7.65 -19.91 -3.34
N ALA A 174 8.36 -19.29 -4.26
CA ALA A 174 7.87 -18.13 -4.99
C ALA A 174 8.28 -18.22 -6.47
N SER A 175 7.51 -17.56 -7.32
CA SER A 175 7.82 -17.37 -8.73
C SER A 175 7.32 -16.01 -9.19
N ILE A 176 8.07 -15.40 -10.10
CA ILE A 176 7.70 -14.18 -10.79
C ILE A 176 8.11 -14.27 -12.25
N SER A 177 7.23 -13.88 -13.16
CA SER A 177 7.46 -13.94 -14.60
C SER A 177 6.97 -12.68 -15.31
N LYS A 178 7.69 -12.30 -16.36
CA LYS A 178 7.29 -11.29 -17.33
C LYS A 178 6.30 -11.90 -18.32
N VAL A 179 5.11 -11.31 -18.41
CA VAL A 179 4.06 -11.69 -19.35
C VAL A 179 4.16 -10.88 -20.64
N SER A 180 4.43 -9.57 -20.50
CA SER A 180 4.61 -8.63 -21.61
C SER A 180 5.50 -7.46 -21.17
N ASP A 181 5.71 -6.49 -22.04
CA ASP A 181 6.43 -5.26 -21.66
C ASP A 181 5.64 -4.36 -20.66
N TYR A 182 4.39 -4.70 -20.38
CA TYR A 182 3.53 -3.98 -19.46
C TYR A 182 3.10 -4.79 -18.23
N GLU A 183 3.38 -6.11 -18.20
CA GLU A 183 2.77 -6.99 -17.22
C GLU A 183 3.73 -8.04 -16.71
N ILE A 184 3.68 -8.25 -15.41
CA ILE A 184 4.28 -9.40 -14.71
C ILE A 184 3.21 -10.11 -13.90
N GLU A 185 3.45 -11.38 -13.58
CA GLU A 185 2.62 -12.19 -12.70
C GLU A 185 3.49 -13.09 -11.83
N GLY A 186 2.90 -13.62 -10.77
CA GLY A 186 3.62 -14.52 -9.91
C GLY A 186 2.84 -14.94 -8.69
N PHE A 187 3.55 -15.61 -7.79
CA PHE A 187 3.04 -15.98 -6.49
C PHE A 187 4.16 -16.07 -5.46
N SER A 188 3.80 -15.98 -4.18
CA SER A 188 4.67 -16.28 -3.06
C SER A 188 3.89 -17.11 -2.03
N THR A 189 4.40 -18.30 -1.74
CA THR A 189 3.94 -19.13 -0.63
C THR A 189 4.80 -18.82 0.57
N GLN A 190 4.19 -18.29 1.60
CA GLN A 190 4.86 -17.88 2.83
C GLN A 190 4.39 -18.71 3.99
N SER A 191 5.27 -18.95 4.94
CA SER A 191 5.01 -19.67 6.18
C SER A 191 5.50 -18.88 7.36
N SER A 192 4.68 -18.72 8.36
CA SER A 192 5.09 -18.23 9.68
C SER A 192 4.88 -19.32 10.73
N TYR A 193 5.85 -19.43 11.64
CA TYR A 193 5.74 -20.37 12.76
C TYR A 193 5.16 -19.65 13.97
N ASP A 194 4.05 -20.17 14.49
CA ASP A 194 3.44 -19.69 15.72
C ASP A 194 3.89 -20.60 16.89
N GLU A 195 4.84 -20.14 17.68
CA GLU A 195 5.38 -20.88 18.83
C GLU A 195 4.32 -21.33 19.86
N PRO A 196 3.32 -20.49 20.23
CA PRO A 196 2.32 -20.92 21.20
C PRO A 196 1.46 -22.11 20.75
N THR A 197 1.14 -22.16 19.47
CA THR A 197 0.27 -23.22 18.92
C THR A 197 1.04 -24.35 18.24
N ASN A 198 2.32 -24.16 17.98
CA ASN A 198 3.16 -25.06 17.20
C ASN A 198 2.63 -25.32 15.78
N LEU A 199 1.83 -24.41 15.25
CA LEU A 199 1.23 -24.47 13.94
C LEU A 199 1.99 -23.60 12.93
N LEU A 200 2.12 -24.11 11.73
CA LEU A 200 2.57 -23.34 10.59
C LEU A 200 1.36 -22.64 9.95
N ASN A 201 1.44 -21.32 9.81
CA ASN A 201 0.46 -20.55 9.06
C ASN A 201 0.96 -20.38 7.64
N ASP A 202 0.60 -21.30 6.77
CA ASP A 202 0.96 -21.24 5.36
C ASP A 202 -0.12 -20.52 4.57
N TYR A 203 0.30 -19.58 3.73
CA TYR A 203 -0.58 -18.97 2.74
C TYR A 203 0.16 -18.71 1.44
N THR A 204 -0.57 -18.70 0.35
CA THR A 204 -0.05 -18.32 -0.96
C THR A 204 -0.77 -17.07 -1.44
N VAL A 205 -0.01 -16.04 -1.78
CA VAL A 205 -0.51 -14.88 -2.50
C VAL A 205 -0.12 -14.98 -3.96
N TYR A 206 -1.10 -14.91 -4.83
CA TYR A 206 -0.95 -14.80 -6.28
C TYR A 206 -1.16 -13.35 -6.67
N PHE A 207 -0.43 -12.88 -7.67
CA PHE A 207 -0.56 -11.49 -8.12
C PHE A 207 -0.41 -11.35 -9.63
N VAL A 208 -1.01 -10.29 -10.16
CA VAL A 208 -0.78 -9.75 -11.49
C VAL A 208 -0.55 -8.27 -11.34
N ALA A 209 0.55 -7.78 -11.92
CA ALA A 209 0.91 -6.37 -11.86
C ALA A 209 1.10 -5.79 -13.27
N ARG A 210 0.50 -4.61 -13.50
CA ARG A 210 0.59 -3.87 -14.78
C ARG A 210 1.10 -2.47 -14.56
N VAL A 211 1.91 -1.99 -15.51
CA VAL A 211 2.39 -0.61 -15.60
C VAL A 211 1.77 0.09 -16.81
N ASP A 212 1.66 1.42 -16.75
CA ASP A 212 1.15 2.25 -17.85
C ASP A 212 2.20 2.62 -18.90
N LYS A 213 3.49 2.40 -18.58
CA LYS A 213 4.63 2.60 -19.47
C LYS A 213 5.31 1.25 -19.76
N PRO A 214 5.70 0.94 -21.01
CA PRO A 214 6.41 -0.32 -21.30
C PRO A 214 7.76 -0.33 -20.57
N MET A 215 8.09 -1.46 -19.94
CA MET A 215 9.42 -1.66 -19.37
C MET A 215 10.48 -1.75 -20.48
N LYS A 216 11.58 -1.03 -20.30
CA LYS A 216 12.75 -1.07 -21.17
C LYS A 216 13.43 -2.45 -21.13
N SER A 217 13.51 -3.03 -19.93
CA SER A 217 14.02 -4.36 -19.69
C SER A 217 13.48 -4.90 -18.37
N PHE A 218 13.61 -6.22 -18.20
CA PHE A 218 13.22 -6.95 -17.01
C PHE A 218 14.41 -7.74 -16.50
N GLY A 219 14.51 -7.90 -15.19
CA GLY A 219 15.50 -8.77 -14.57
C GLY A 219 14.96 -9.34 -13.28
N THR A 220 15.61 -10.37 -12.79
CA THR A 220 15.24 -11.10 -11.59
C THR A 220 16.44 -11.30 -10.69
N TRP A 221 16.19 -11.66 -9.43
CA TRP A 221 17.22 -12.16 -8.54
C TRP A 221 16.73 -13.34 -7.72
N VAL A 222 17.63 -14.27 -7.39
CA VAL A 222 17.40 -15.38 -6.47
C VAL A 222 18.71 -15.65 -5.72
N ASN A 223 18.67 -15.73 -4.39
CA ASN A 223 19.86 -16.00 -3.54
C ASN A 223 21.05 -15.08 -3.83
N GLY A 224 20.80 -13.79 -4.03
CA GLY A 224 21.83 -12.79 -4.34
C GLY A 224 22.33 -12.81 -5.79
N TYR A 225 21.89 -13.75 -6.61
CA TYR A 225 22.27 -13.82 -8.02
C TYR A 225 21.26 -13.07 -8.89
N VAL A 226 21.73 -12.09 -9.67
CA VAL A 226 20.93 -11.29 -10.58
C VAL A 226 21.00 -11.87 -11.99
N ASP A 227 19.82 -12.09 -12.60
CA ASP A 227 19.68 -12.52 -14.00
C ASP A 227 18.87 -11.49 -14.78
N THR A 228 19.46 -10.96 -15.84
CA THR A 228 18.82 -10.01 -16.76
C THR A 228 18.41 -10.62 -18.10
N THR A 229 18.58 -11.91 -18.27
CA THR A 229 18.32 -12.65 -19.52
C THR A 229 17.06 -13.49 -19.46
N SER A 230 16.68 -13.96 -18.27
CA SER A 230 15.48 -14.76 -18.07
C SER A 230 14.24 -13.89 -17.92
N SER A 231 13.11 -14.34 -18.44
CA SER A 231 11.78 -13.75 -18.22
C SER A 231 11.06 -14.32 -17.00
N ILE A 232 11.65 -15.28 -16.30
CA ILE A 232 11.07 -15.94 -15.12
C ILE A 232 12.15 -16.30 -14.12
N CYS A 233 11.83 -16.18 -12.83
CA CYS A 233 12.57 -16.85 -11.77
C CYS A 233 11.63 -17.54 -10.78
N TRP A 234 12.20 -18.46 -10.04
CA TRP A 234 11.55 -19.19 -8.96
C TRP A 234 12.57 -19.61 -7.91
N GLY A 235 12.12 -19.66 -6.66
CA GLY A 235 13.03 -19.98 -5.56
C GLY A 235 12.34 -19.93 -4.21
N ARG A 236 13.17 -20.00 -3.15
CA ARG A 236 12.71 -20.01 -1.75
C ARG A 236 13.15 -18.79 -0.96
N HIS A 237 14.31 -18.24 -1.26
CA HIS A 237 14.91 -17.17 -0.46
C HIS A 237 15.46 -16.10 -1.39
N ASP A 238 15.46 -14.85 -0.89
CA ASP A 238 16.05 -13.70 -1.55
C ASP A 238 15.63 -13.64 -3.03
N ILE A 239 14.32 -13.63 -3.25
CA ILE A 239 13.70 -13.72 -4.57
C ILE A 239 12.90 -12.48 -4.91
N GLY A 240 13.11 -11.98 -6.13
CA GLY A 240 12.34 -10.85 -6.64
C GLY A 240 12.64 -10.56 -8.11
N ALA A 241 12.08 -9.46 -8.59
CA ALA A 241 12.27 -8.96 -9.94
C ALA A 241 12.29 -7.44 -9.98
N PHE A 242 12.76 -6.91 -11.10
CA PHE A 242 12.75 -5.48 -11.36
C PHE A 242 12.40 -5.17 -12.82
N MET A 243 11.60 -4.12 -12.97
CA MET A 243 11.27 -3.50 -14.25
C MET A 243 12.11 -2.25 -14.42
N ASN A 244 12.87 -2.13 -15.51
CA ASN A 244 13.67 -0.93 -15.81
C ASN A 244 12.93 0.01 -16.75
N PHE A 245 13.16 1.31 -16.56
CA PHE A 245 12.61 2.39 -17.37
C PHE A 245 13.63 3.50 -17.58
N ASP A 246 13.53 4.19 -18.70
CA ASP A 246 14.10 5.53 -18.85
C ASP A 246 13.03 6.55 -18.50
N THR A 247 13.34 7.54 -17.67
CA THR A 247 12.38 8.56 -17.24
C THR A 247 12.90 9.96 -17.48
N GLU A 248 12.00 10.87 -17.85
CA GLU A 248 12.24 12.31 -17.86
C GLU A 248 11.86 12.95 -16.51
N GLU A 249 12.27 14.19 -16.30
CA GLU A 249 11.96 14.92 -15.05
C GLU A 249 10.46 15.08 -14.85
N GLY A 250 9.97 14.63 -13.70
CA GLY A 250 8.55 14.67 -13.36
C GLY A 250 7.70 13.62 -14.08
N GLU A 251 8.29 12.65 -14.76
CA GLU A 251 7.55 11.60 -15.44
C GLU A 251 6.85 10.68 -14.45
N ILE A 252 5.59 10.39 -14.74
CA ILE A 252 4.75 9.53 -13.91
C ILE A 252 4.71 8.13 -14.52
N ILE A 253 5.00 7.12 -13.69
CA ILE A 253 4.73 5.71 -13.98
C ILE A 253 3.73 5.21 -12.96
N GLN A 254 2.62 4.64 -13.44
CA GLN A 254 1.61 4.03 -12.59
C GLN A 254 1.71 2.52 -12.61
N LEU A 255 1.50 1.93 -11.44
CA LEU A 255 1.48 0.49 -11.22
C LEU A 255 0.15 0.08 -10.61
N LYS A 256 -0.47 -0.96 -11.15
CA LYS A 256 -1.62 -1.65 -10.57
C LYS A 256 -1.23 -3.06 -10.23
N THR A 257 -1.49 -3.49 -9.00
CA THR A 257 -1.22 -4.86 -8.58
C THR A 257 -2.47 -5.45 -7.93
N ALA A 258 -3.06 -6.44 -8.58
CA ALA A 258 -4.15 -7.21 -8.00
C ALA A 258 -3.63 -8.48 -7.37
N ILE A 259 -4.24 -8.88 -6.25
CA ILE A 259 -3.90 -10.09 -5.52
C ILE A 259 -5.07 -11.07 -5.44
N SER A 260 -4.73 -12.33 -5.22
CA SER A 260 -5.66 -13.41 -4.93
C SER A 260 -4.99 -14.44 -4.02
N TYR A 261 -5.77 -15.12 -3.18
CA TYR A 261 -5.31 -16.27 -2.40
C TYR A 261 -5.70 -17.61 -3.05
N VAL A 262 -6.09 -17.59 -4.34
CA VAL A 262 -6.59 -18.78 -5.05
C VAL A 262 -5.75 -19.12 -6.27
N SER A 263 -5.53 -18.17 -7.18
CA SER A 263 -4.74 -18.38 -8.38
C SER A 263 -4.33 -17.08 -9.06
N ILE A 264 -3.38 -17.16 -10.00
CA ILE A 264 -2.97 -16.04 -10.87
C ILE A 264 -4.15 -15.61 -11.76
N GLU A 265 -4.94 -16.55 -12.28
CA GLU A 265 -6.12 -16.27 -13.11
C GLU A 265 -7.14 -15.45 -12.33
N GLN A 266 -7.35 -15.77 -11.04
CA GLN A 266 -8.25 -14.99 -10.19
C GLN A 266 -7.67 -13.60 -9.87
N ALA A 267 -6.36 -13.47 -9.66
CA ALA A 267 -5.71 -12.16 -9.51
C ALA A 267 -5.88 -11.32 -10.78
N ARG A 268 -5.74 -11.91 -11.95
CA ARG A 268 -5.98 -11.26 -13.25
C ARG A 268 -7.42 -10.77 -13.38
N LYS A 269 -8.38 -11.63 -13.06
CA LYS A 269 -9.81 -11.26 -13.05
C LYS A 269 -10.08 -10.12 -12.09
N ASN A 270 -9.50 -10.14 -10.88
CA ASN A 270 -9.61 -9.06 -9.92
C ASN A 270 -9.08 -7.74 -10.49
N LEU A 271 -7.91 -7.78 -11.16
CA LEU A 271 -7.34 -6.61 -11.83
C LEU A 271 -8.28 -6.04 -12.89
N GLU A 272 -8.82 -6.89 -13.76
CA GLU A 272 -9.69 -6.47 -14.86
C GLU A 272 -11.00 -5.87 -14.37
N VAL A 273 -11.67 -6.53 -13.43
CA VAL A 273 -12.96 -6.09 -12.90
C VAL A 273 -12.82 -4.81 -12.07
N GLU A 274 -11.84 -4.75 -11.18
CA GLU A 274 -11.71 -3.63 -10.23
C GLU A 274 -11.00 -2.40 -10.83
N SER A 275 -10.24 -2.57 -11.91
CA SER A 275 -9.57 -1.44 -12.56
C SER A 275 -10.14 -1.04 -13.91
N GLY A 276 -10.97 -1.88 -14.53
CA GLY A 276 -11.48 -1.66 -15.89
C GLY A 276 -12.27 -0.35 -16.05
N GLY A 277 -13.11 0.00 -15.08
CA GLY A 277 -13.89 1.23 -15.09
C GLY A 277 -13.13 2.52 -14.84
N PHE A 278 -11.90 2.42 -14.29
CA PHE A 278 -11.07 3.57 -13.94
C PHE A 278 -9.97 3.85 -14.97
N GLY A 279 -9.61 2.85 -15.81
CA GLY A 279 -8.39 2.96 -16.61
C GLY A 279 -7.19 3.28 -15.72
N TRP A 280 -6.37 4.25 -16.08
CA TRP A 280 -5.23 4.73 -15.30
C TRP A 280 -5.54 6.01 -14.48
N ASN A 281 -6.81 6.27 -14.19
CA ASN A 281 -7.21 7.45 -13.42
C ASN A 281 -7.12 7.18 -11.91
N PHE A 282 -5.93 7.37 -11.35
CA PHE A 282 -5.63 7.21 -9.92
C PHE A 282 -6.58 8.00 -9.02
N ASP A 283 -6.88 9.25 -9.38
CA ASP A 283 -7.72 10.11 -8.54
C ASP A 283 -9.20 9.69 -8.55
N ALA A 284 -9.67 9.07 -9.64
CA ALA A 284 -11.00 8.46 -9.68
C ALA A 284 -11.10 7.24 -8.74
N VAL A 285 -10.06 6.41 -8.67
CA VAL A 285 -9.99 5.28 -7.73
C VAL A 285 -10.03 5.80 -6.29
N ARG A 286 -9.21 6.79 -5.97
CA ARG A 286 -9.21 7.42 -4.63
C ARG A 286 -10.59 7.96 -4.26
N LYS A 287 -11.24 8.68 -5.16
CA LYS A 287 -12.58 9.22 -4.93
C LYS A 287 -13.61 8.11 -4.71
N TYR A 288 -13.55 7.05 -5.50
CA TYR A 288 -14.38 5.86 -5.31
C TYR A 288 -14.19 5.27 -3.92
N ALA A 289 -12.95 5.04 -3.51
CA ALA A 289 -12.62 4.46 -2.21
C ALA A 289 -13.13 5.31 -1.03
N VAL A 290 -12.95 6.65 -1.10
CA VAL A 290 -13.50 7.58 -0.09
C VAL A 290 -15.03 7.49 -0.03
N ASN A 291 -15.71 7.36 -1.18
CA ASN A 291 -17.17 7.25 -1.21
C ASN A 291 -17.67 5.94 -0.59
N GLU A 292 -16.99 4.83 -0.81
CA GLU A 292 -17.32 3.55 -0.17
C GLU A 292 -17.14 3.62 1.35
N TRP A 293 -16.06 4.24 1.82
CA TRP A 293 -15.87 4.51 3.24
C TRP A 293 -16.94 5.43 3.82
N ARG A 294 -17.33 6.49 3.10
CA ARG A 294 -18.39 7.40 3.55
C ARG A 294 -19.67 6.64 3.85
N LYS A 295 -20.08 5.69 3.00
CA LYS A 295 -21.27 4.86 3.23
C LYS A 295 -21.23 4.12 4.56
N ILE A 296 -20.06 3.63 4.95
CA ILE A 296 -19.88 2.87 6.21
C ILE A 296 -19.76 3.83 7.40
N LEU A 297 -18.91 4.84 7.30
CA LEU A 297 -18.68 5.75 8.41
C LEU A 297 -19.92 6.56 8.78
N SER A 298 -20.77 6.90 7.79
CA SER A 298 -22.04 7.61 8.03
C SER A 298 -23.15 6.73 8.63
N THR A 299 -22.92 5.44 8.87
CA THR A 299 -23.89 4.59 9.58
C THR A 299 -23.99 4.94 11.06
N ILE A 300 -22.98 5.62 11.60
CA ILE A 300 -22.95 6.09 13.00
C ILE A 300 -22.59 7.57 12.97
N GLU A 301 -23.53 8.41 13.35
CA GLU A 301 -23.30 9.84 13.55
C GLU A 301 -23.24 10.11 15.04
N ILE A 302 -22.20 10.88 15.46
CA ILE A 302 -22.01 11.29 16.85
C ILE A 302 -22.20 12.78 16.97
N GLU A 303 -22.88 13.20 18.04
CA GLU A 303 -23.09 14.60 18.39
C GLU A 303 -22.28 14.93 19.66
N GLY A 304 -21.90 16.21 19.80
CA GLY A 304 -21.10 16.66 20.93
C GLY A 304 -19.63 16.24 20.86
N GLY A 305 -18.94 16.33 22.00
CA GLY A 305 -17.50 16.07 22.07
C GLY A 305 -16.62 17.11 21.36
N THR A 306 -15.33 16.96 21.49
CA THR A 306 -14.34 17.79 20.80
C THR A 306 -14.07 17.26 19.40
N GLU A 307 -13.43 18.06 18.53
CA GLU A 307 -12.93 17.60 17.23
C GLU A 307 -11.93 16.43 17.36
N GLU A 308 -11.15 16.44 18.44
CA GLU A 308 -10.23 15.34 18.75
C GLU A 308 -10.97 14.05 19.12
N ASP A 309 -12.06 14.13 19.90
CA ASP A 309 -12.89 12.98 20.24
C ASP A 309 -13.53 12.37 18.99
N LYS A 310 -14.06 13.23 18.10
CA LYS A 310 -14.62 12.80 16.82
C LYS A 310 -13.57 12.13 15.95
N ARG A 311 -12.36 12.68 15.85
CA ARG A 311 -11.23 12.11 15.13
C ARG A 311 -10.87 10.72 15.68
N LYS A 312 -10.73 10.57 16.97
CA LYS A 312 -10.47 9.27 17.62
C LYS A 312 -11.58 8.27 17.34
N PHE A 313 -12.84 8.69 17.44
CA PHE A 313 -14.00 7.83 17.20
C PHE A 313 -14.02 7.33 15.75
N TYR A 314 -14.01 8.22 14.76
CA TYR A 314 -14.09 7.83 13.35
C TYR A 314 -12.85 7.09 12.86
N THR A 315 -11.66 7.38 13.39
CA THR A 315 -10.45 6.62 13.11
C THR A 315 -10.56 5.18 13.63
N ASN A 316 -11.09 4.97 14.84
CA ASN A 316 -11.32 3.63 15.39
C ASN A 316 -12.43 2.89 14.63
N LEU A 317 -13.51 3.59 14.26
CA LEU A 317 -14.56 3.02 13.42
C LEU A 317 -14.01 2.58 12.04
N TYR A 318 -13.13 3.39 11.40
CA TYR A 318 -12.41 3.04 10.19
C TYR A 318 -11.55 1.76 10.38
N ARG A 319 -10.81 1.66 11.47
CA ARG A 319 -9.90 0.52 11.72
C ARG A 319 -10.64 -0.80 11.94
N SER A 320 -11.85 -0.77 12.43
CA SER A 320 -12.65 -1.96 12.70
C SER A 320 -12.90 -2.83 11.46
N PRO A 321 -13.39 -2.32 10.31
CA PRO A 321 -13.51 -3.08 9.07
C PRO A 321 -12.16 -3.34 8.37
N VAL A 322 -11.13 -2.51 8.62
CA VAL A 322 -9.79 -2.74 8.04
C VAL A 322 -9.15 -3.99 8.62
N GLY A 323 -9.42 -4.33 9.90
CA GLY A 323 -8.94 -5.56 10.52
C GLY A 323 -9.51 -6.85 9.90
N GLY A 324 -10.66 -6.77 9.21
CA GLY A 324 -11.29 -7.90 8.54
C GLY A 324 -10.80 -8.10 7.10
N ILE A 325 -10.93 -9.32 6.57
CA ILE A 325 -10.63 -9.64 5.16
C ILE A 325 -11.85 -10.28 4.53
N LYS A 326 -12.31 -9.71 3.41
CA LYS A 326 -13.32 -10.33 2.57
C LYS A 326 -12.66 -11.23 1.53
N ILE A 327 -12.55 -12.51 1.80
CA ILE A 327 -12.01 -13.54 0.88
C ILE A 327 -13.13 -14.04 -0.07
N ALA A 328 -14.05 -13.19 -0.49
CA ALA A 328 -15.05 -13.61 -1.46
C ALA A 328 -14.52 -13.40 -2.89
N HIS A 329 -14.74 -14.41 -3.74
CA HIS A 329 -14.45 -14.31 -5.18
C HIS A 329 -15.46 -13.41 -5.87
N ILE A 330 -15.02 -12.76 -6.97
CA ILE A 330 -15.89 -12.06 -7.90
C ILE A 330 -16.47 -13.06 -8.89
#